data_757716254b11f1b4659ad57506ba3d16
#
_entry.id   757716254b11f1b4659ad57506ba3d16
#
_cell.length_a   1.000
_cell.length_b   1.000
_cell.length_c   1.000
_cell.angle_alpha   90.00
_cell.angle_beta   90.00
_cell.angle_gamma   90.00
#
_symmetry.space_group_name_H-M   'P 1'
#
loop_
_entity.id
_entity.type
_entity.pdbx_description
1 polymer ?
#
loop_
_entity_poly.entity_id
_entity_poly.type
_entity_poly.pdbx_seq_one_letter_code
_entity_poly.pdbx_strand_id
1 'polypeptide(L)'
;MSQTVQKIEEQTPHIRPVSFSFGKQSFSEPSFQELDIVQLTSPALLAYLQERGINTALAKRECKEARFTHNGKRYFAIAFPNISGGYEIRNRYFKGCIAPKEISHIRQSGKPRSACYVFEGFMDYLSFLTLRLESCPQSPDFDRQDYIVLNSVANVPKALYPLGSYERIHCFFDNDRAGMEAIQQIRKEYDATRYIRDASQIYSGCKDLNEYLQKRIADRKEQAQSVKKRNDTLSKKPKGFRL
;
A
#
# COMPACT_ATOMS: atom_id res chain seq x y z
N MET A 1 69.56 35.22 26.44
CA MET A 1 68.32 35.97 26.06
C MET A 1 67.34 34.95 25.52
N SER A 2 66.34 34.61 26.36
CA SER A 2 65.34 33.60 26.07
C SER A 2 64.10 34.30 25.54
N GLN A 3 63.69 34.03 24.31
CA GLN A 3 62.43 34.53 23.76
C GLN A 3 61.35 33.50 24.01
N THR A 4 60.36 33.90 24.83
CA THR A 4 59.16 33.19 25.15
C THR A 4 58.20 33.35 23.98
N VAL A 5 57.88 32.29 23.27
CA VAL A 5 56.81 32.25 22.26
C VAL A 5 55.50 31.94 22.97
N GLN A 6 54.60 32.94 23.03
CA GLN A 6 53.23 32.76 23.49
C GLN A 6 52.44 31.98 22.44
N LYS A 7 51.91 30.81 22.85
CA LYS A 7 50.98 29.99 22.09
C LYS A 7 49.60 30.59 22.23
N ILE A 8 49.08 31.09 21.12
CA ILE A 8 47.64 31.50 21.04
C ILE A 8 46.87 30.20 20.86
N GLU A 9 46.13 29.78 21.88
CA GLU A 9 45.12 28.72 21.77
C GLU A 9 43.90 29.30 21.06
N GLU A 10 43.67 28.89 19.81
CA GLU A 10 42.42 29.10 19.11
C GLU A 10 41.32 28.23 19.76
N GLN A 11 40.37 28.90 20.43
CA GLN A 11 39.16 28.29 20.93
C GLN A 11 38.24 27.99 19.76
N THR A 12 38.31 26.77 19.22
CA THR A 12 37.28 26.23 18.34
C THR A 12 36.01 25.99 19.17
N PRO A 13 34.82 26.47 18.73
CA PRO A 13 33.61 26.20 19.45
C PRO A 13 33.32 24.71 19.40
N HIS A 14 33.20 24.06 20.55
CA HIS A 14 32.75 22.69 20.70
C HIS A 14 31.29 22.63 20.25
N ILE A 15 31.08 22.32 18.97
CA ILE A 15 29.79 21.84 18.48
C ILE A 15 29.63 20.41 19.04
N ARG A 16 28.83 20.26 20.06
CA ARG A 16 28.43 18.94 20.56
C ARG A 16 27.65 18.27 19.43
N PRO A 17 28.08 17.11 18.91
CA PRO A 17 27.27 16.36 17.98
C PRO A 17 25.98 15.98 18.72
N VAL A 18 24.84 16.48 18.26
CA VAL A 18 23.52 16.00 18.71
C VAL A 18 23.42 14.59 18.15
N SER A 19 23.84 13.61 18.95
CA SER A 19 23.64 12.21 18.67
C SER A 19 22.14 11.93 18.78
N PHE A 20 21.44 11.94 17.65
CA PHE A 20 20.18 11.23 17.55
C PHE A 20 20.51 9.75 17.61
N SER A 21 20.53 9.22 18.81
CA SER A 21 20.47 7.80 19.07
C SER A 21 19.09 7.31 18.58
N PHE A 22 18.96 7.05 17.28
CA PHE A 22 18.05 6.02 16.86
C PHE A 22 18.58 4.76 17.51
N GLY A 23 17.94 4.33 18.60
CA GLY A 23 18.22 3.04 19.17
C GLY A 23 18.26 2.05 18.02
N LYS A 24 19.37 1.35 17.86
CA LYS A 24 19.46 0.19 16.98
C LYS A 24 18.37 -0.75 17.48
N GLN A 25 17.16 -0.63 16.93
CA GLN A 25 16.26 -1.76 16.91
C GLN A 25 17.03 -2.78 16.08
N SER A 26 17.65 -3.72 16.76
CA SER A 26 18.06 -4.97 16.15
C SER A 26 16.76 -5.60 15.68
N PHE A 27 16.42 -5.38 14.43
CA PHE A 27 15.45 -6.21 13.74
C PHE A 27 16.12 -7.59 13.66
N SER A 28 15.98 -8.39 14.70
CA SER A 28 16.08 -9.82 14.55
C SER A 28 14.99 -10.15 13.53
N GLU A 29 15.38 -10.54 12.30
CA GLU A 29 14.44 -11.07 11.35
C GLU A 29 13.62 -12.14 12.09
N PRO A 30 12.28 -12.05 12.06
CA PRO A 30 11.48 -13.06 12.74
C PRO A 30 11.88 -14.39 12.12
N SER A 31 12.45 -15.29 12.92
CA SER A 31 12.79 -16.62 12.47
C SER A 31 11.49 -17.40 12.29
N PHE A 32 10.93 -17.33 11.09
CA PHE A 32 9.78 -18.13 10.72
C PHE A 32 10.23 -19.57 10.56
N GLN A 33 9.75 -20.43 11.43
CA GLN A 33 9.95 -21.86 11.33
C GLN A 33 8.81 -22.49 10.53
N GLU A 34 9.05 -23.58 9.84
CA GLU A 34 8.04 -24.34 9.08
C GLU A 34 7.26 -23.44 8.11
N LEU A 35 7.97 -22.53 7.41
CA LEU A 35 7.34 -21.61 6.46
C LEU A 35 6.86 -22.37 5.23
N ASP A 36 5.55 -22.29 4.97
CA ASP A 36 4.89 -22.84 3.79
C ASP A 36 4.10 -21.71 3.06
N ILE A 37 4.29 -21.62 1.75
CA ILE A 37 3.60 -20.63 0.89
C ILE A 37 2.64 -21.40 -0.02
N VAL A 38 1.37 -21.24 0.24
CA VAL A 38 0.29 -21.96 -0.46
C VAL A 38 -0.70 -21.03 -1.13
N GLN A 39 -1.67 -21.57 -1.86
CA GLN A 39 -2.77 -20.80 -2.41
C GLN A 39 -3.59 -20.16 -1.29
N LEU A 40 -4.06 -18.92 -1.52
CA LEU A 40 -4.89 -18.17 -0.55
C LEU A 40 -6.29 -18.78 -0.49
N THR A 41 -6.55 -19.62 0.52
CA THR A 41 -7.81 -20.35 0.68
C THR A 41 -8.43 -20.22 2.06
N SER A 42 -7.68 -19.78 3.08
CA SER A 42 -8.15 -19.65 4.46
C SER A 42 -9.41 -18.79 4.56
N PRO A 43 -10.55 -19.32 5.08
CA PRO A 43 -11.78 -18.56 5.24
C PRO A 43 -11.58 -17.29 6.10
N ALA A 44 -10.74 -17.36 7.13
CA ALA A 44 -10.48 -16.23 8.02
C ALA A 44 -9.74 -15.08 7.29
N LEU A 45 -8.78 -15.40 6.40
CA LEU A 45 -8.10 -14.39 5.58
C LEU A 45 -9.02 -13.81 4.52
N LEU A 46 -9.86 -14.64 3.89
CA LEU A 46 -10.85 -14.18 2.92
C LEU A 46 -11.90 -13.27 3.58
N ALA A 47 -12.38 -13.62 4.78
CA ALA A 47 -13.28 -12.76 5.56
C ALA A 47 -12.62 -11.42 5.91
N TYR A 48 -11.34 -11.43 6.33
CA TYR A 48 -10.60 -10.20 6.58
C TYR A 48 -10.50 -9.31 5.33
N LEU A 49 -10.23 -9.89 4.16
CA LEU A 49 -10.22 -9.14 2.90
C LEU A 49 -11.59 -8.55 2.57
N GLN A 50 -12.66 -9.30 2.77
CA GLN A 50 -14.04 -8.80 2.58
C GLN A 50 -14.38 -7.65 3.53
N GLU A 51 -13.97 -7.72 4.78
CA GLU A 51 -14.11 -6.60 5.73
C GLU A 51 -13.37 -5.35 5.27
N ARG A 52 -12.21 -5.55 4.63
CA ARG A 52 -11.45 -4.46 4.02
C ARG A 52 -12.00 -4.01 2.66
N GLY A 53 -13.13 -4.58 2.22
CA GLY A 53 -13.77 -4.25 0.96
C GLY A 53 -13.09 -4.85 -0.28
N ILE A 54 -12.05 -5.67 -0.12
CA ILE A 54 -11.26 -6.23 -1.21
C ILE A 54 -12.02 -7.38 -1.90
N ASN A 55 -12.04 -7.37 -3.22
CA ASN A 55 -12.53 -8.48 -4.02
C ASN A 55 -11.63 -9.72 -3.83
N THR A 56 -12.20 -10.80 -3.30
CA THR A 56 -11.43 -12.00 -2.94
C THR A 56 -10.89 -12.77 -4.14
N ALA A 57 -11.53 -12.68 -5.30
CA ALA A 57 -11.03 -13.32 -6.52
C ALA A 57 -9.75 -12.61 -7.01
N LEU A 58 -9.72 -11.28 -6.98
CA LEU A 58 -8.52 -10.50 -7.27
C LEU A 58 -7.40 -10.80 -6.25
N ALA A 59 -7.73 -10.83 -4.95
CA ALA A 59 -6.74 -11.14 -3.93
C ALA A 59 -6.15 -12.55 -4.08
N LYS A 60 -6.95 -13.56 -4.44
CA LYS A 60 -6.46 -14.92 -4.73
C LYS A 60 -5.53 -14.99 -5.94
N ARG A 61 -5.71 -14.11 -6.91
CA ARG A 61 -4.85 -14.01 -8.08
C ARG A 61 -3.50 -13.39 -7.74
N GLU A 62 -3.51 -12.32 -6.95
CA GLU A 62 -2.33 -11.49 -6.66
C GLU A 62 -1.53 -11.99 -5.44
N CYS A 63 -2.16 -12.70 -4.52
CA CYS A 63 -1.58 -13.08 -3.23
C CYS A 63 -1.52 -14.60 -3.05
N LYS A 64 -0.68 -15.00 -2.11
CA LYS A 64 -0.58 -16.34 -1.53
C LYS A 64 -1.00 -16.31 -0.07
N GLU A 65 -0.95 -17.46 0.57
CA GLU A 65 -1.10 -17.63 2.01
C GLU A 65 0.21 -18.14 2.57
N ALA A 66 0.78 -17.41 3.53
CA ALA A 66 1.92 -17.89 4.30
C ALA A 66 1.42 -18.57 5.56
N ARG A 67 1.93 -19.77 5.84
CA ARG A 67 1.76 -20.53 7.09
C ARG A 67 3.12 -20.69 7.72
N PHE A 68 3.24 -20.40 9.01
CA PHE A 68 4.53 -20.47 9.69
C PHE A 68 4.35 -20.63 11.19
N THR A 69 5.40 -21.13 11.83
CA THR A 69 5.53 -21.18 13.30
C THR A 69 6.46 -20.07 13.77
N HIS A 70 6.05 -19.31 14.76
CA HIS A 70 6.86 -18.30 15.44
C HIS A 70 6.64 -18.38 16.94
N ASN A 71 7.73 -18.48 17.71
CA ASN A 71 7.69 -18.68 19.18
C ASN A 71 6.75 -19.84 19.59
N GLY A 72 6.83 -20.98 18.89
CA GLY A 72 6.03 -22.18 19.17
C GLY A 72 4.53 -22.08 18.83
N LYS A 73 4.08 -20.97 18.23
CA LYS A 73 2.68 -20.78 17.82
C LYS A 73 2.56 -20.76 16.31
N ARG A 74 1.51 -21.39 15.79
CA ARG A 74 1.18 -21.39 14.36
C ARG A 74 0.45 -20.13 13.98
N TYR A 75 0.89 -19.53 12.86
CA TYR A 75 0.33 -18.33 12.26
C TYR A 75 0.02 -18.57 10.78
N PHE A 76 -0.91 -17.79 10.27
CA PHE A 76 -1.18 -17.70 8.84
C PHE A 76 -1.52 -16.26 8.46
N ALA A 77 -1.12 -15.86 7.27
CA ALA A 77 -1.30 -14.50 6.77
C ALA A 77 -1.44 -14.48 5.25
N ILE A 78 -2.06 -13.43 4.73
CA ILE A 78 -1.97 -13.09 3.31
C ILE A 78 -0.51 -12.77 3.01
N ALA A 79 0.02 -13.30 1.93
CA ALA A 79 1.40 -13.11 1.50
C ALA A 79 1.43 -12.52 0.10
N PHE A 80 1.92 -11.29 -0.02
CA PHE A 80 2.07 -10.58 -1.28
C PHE A 80 3.54 -10.64 -1.73
N PRO A 81 3.85 -11.23 -2.90
CA PRO A 81 5.22 -11.49 -3.32
C PRO A 81 5.94 -10.21 -3.74
N ASN A 82 7.25 -10.15 -3.50
CA ASN A 82 8.12 -9.11 -4.02
C ASN A 82 9.10 -9.67 -5.08
N ILE A 83 9.87 -8.79 -5.73
CA ILE A 83 10.76 -9.16 -6.83
C ILE A 83 11.99 -9.99 -6.42
N SER A 84 12.28 -10.08 -5.13
CA SER A 84 13.44 -10.81 -4.58
C SER A 84 13.06 -12.12 -3.89
N GLY A 85 11.83 -12.60 -4.07
CA GLY A 85 11.35 -13.85 -3.47
C GLY A 85 10.91 -13.75 -2.01
N GLY A 86 10.90 -12.55 -1.43
CA GLY A 86 10.26 -12.28 -0.13
C GLY A 86 8.77 -11.97 -0.28
N TYR A 87 8.11 -11.77 0.87
CA TYR A 87 6.67 -11.49 0.91
C TYR A 87 6.36 -10.42 1.95
N GLU A 88 5.49 -9.48 1.61
CA GLU A 88 4.77 -8.71 2.61
C GLU A 88 3.62 -9.56 3.14
N ILE A 89 3.51 -9.67 4.47
CA ILE A 89 2.48 -10.48 5.10
C ILE A 89 1.53 -9.65 5.93
N ARG A 90 0.25 -10.01 5.89
CA ARG A 90 -0.79 -9.32 6.66
C ARG A 90 -1.94 -10.24 7.01
N ASN A 91 -2.44 -10.08 8.23
CA ASN A 91 -3.76 -10.55 8.62
C ASN A 91 -4.45 -9.48 9.48
N ARG A 92 -5.55 -9.82 10.16
CA ARG A 92 -6.28 -8.89 11.04
C ARG A 92 -5.43 -8.33 12.18
N TYR A 93 -4.45 -9.08 12.66
CA TYR A 93 -3.75 -8.82 13.93
C TYR A 93 -2.35 -8.25 13.75
N PHE A 94 -1.73 -8.50 12.60
CA PHE A 94 -0.38 -8.03 12.34
C PHE A 94 -0.11 -7.75 10.86
N LYS A 95 0.93 -6.98 10.61
CA LYS A 95 1.63 -6.82 9.34
C LYS A 95 3.11 -7.10 9.55
N GLY A 96 3.77 -7.65 8.55
CA GLY A 96 5.19 -7.98 8.62
C GLY A 96 5.75 -8.29 7.24
N CYS A 97 6.97 -8.78 7.22
CA CYS A 97 7.68 -9.16 6.00
C CYS A 97 8.41 -10.47 6.20
N ILE A 98 8.33 -11.37 5.23
CA ILE A 98 9.22 -12.51 5.06
C ILE A 98 10.35 -12.04 4.15
N ALA A 99 11.57 -12.05 4.65
CA ALA A 99 12.75 -11.55 3.94
C ALA A 99 12.99 -12.24 2.58
N PRO A 100 13.64 -11.55 1.66
CA PRO A 100 14.14 -10.20 1.74
C PRO A 100 13.05 -9.14 1.57
N LYS A 101 13.21 -7.96 2.22
CA LYS A 101 12.29 -6.83 2.05
C LYS A 101 12.61 -6.07 0.77
N GLU A 102 11.66 -6.05 -0.16
CA GLU A 102 11.82 -5.45 -1.48
C GLU A 102 10.50 -4.91 -2.03
N ILE A 103 10.58 -4.13 -3.12
CA ILE A 103 9.40 -3.72 -3.87
C ILE A 103 8.77 -4.91 -4.59
N SER A 104 7.49 -4.79 -4.92
CA SER A 104 6.83 -5.68 -5.87
C SER A 104 6.67 -4.93 -7.19
N HIS A 105 7.01 -5.56 -8.31
CA HIS A 105 6.89 -4.98 -9.63
C HIS A 105 6.10 -5.92 -10.54
N ILE A 106 4.84 -5.59 -10.78
CA ILE A 106 3.91 -6.36 -11.57
C ILE A 106 3.92 -5.80 -12.99
N ARG A 107 4.63 -6.49 -13.88
CA ARG A 107 4.71 -6.17 -15.30
C ARG A 107 3.65 -6.92 -16.08
N GLN A 108 2.97 -6.22 -16.97
CA GLN A 108 2.01 -6.84 -17.87
C GLN A 108 2.73 -7.52 -19.04
N SER A 109 2.18 -8.63 -19.50
CA SER A 109 2.69 -9.33 -20.68
C SER A 109 2.50 -8.52 -21.96
N GLY A 110 3.29 -8.83 -22.99
CA GLY A 110 3.21 -8.21 -24.30
C GLY A 110 4.06 -6.95 -24.45
N LYS A 111 3.50 -5.89 -25.05
CA LYS A 111 4.26 -4.64 -25.31
C LYS A 111 4.58 -3.89 -24.01
N PRO A 112 5.74 -3.24 -23.91
CA PRO A 112 6.05 -2.39 -22.77
C PRO A 112 4.98 -1.33 -22.52
N ARG A 113 4.67 -1.06 -21.28
CA ARG A 113 3.69 -0.05 -20.87
C ARG A 113 4.38 1.31 -20.70
N SER A 114 3.69 2.38 -21.12
CA SER A 114 4.18 3.75 -20.94
C SER A 114 3.79 4.32 -19.55
N ALA A 115 2.90 3.67 -18.83
CA ALA A 115 2.43 4.12 -17.53
C ALA A 115 2.70 3.08 -16.44
N CYS A 116 3.11 3.56 -15.25
CA CYS A 116 3.23 2.80 -14.03
C CYS A 116 2.39 3.42 -12.93
N TYR A 117 1.66 2.59 -12.18
CA TYR A 117 0.92 2.99 -11.00
C TYR A 117 1.64 2.49 -9.76
N VAL A 118 1.94 3.39 -8.85
CA VAL A 118 2.79 3.13 -7.68
C VAL A 118 1.95 3.22 -6.41
N PHE A 119 2.00 2.18 -5.58
CA PHE A 119 1.26 2.08 -4.32
C PHE A 119 2.23 1.98 -3.15
N GLU A 120 1.83 2.53 -1.99
CA GLU A 120 2.62 2.38 -0.78
C GLU A 120 2.59 0.94 -0.26
N GLY A 121 1.38 0.33 -0.20
CA GLY A 121 1.16 -1.02 0.28
C GLY A 121 0.26 -1.86 -0.64
N PHE A 122 0.34 -3.19 -0.49
CA PHE A 122 -0.43 -4.09 -1.34
C PHE A 122 -1.95 -4.05 -1.06
N MET A 123 -2.39 -3.57 0.11
CA MET A 123 -3.82 -3.39 0.37
C MET A 123 -4.40 -2.27 -0.50
N ASP A 124 -3.64 -1.21 -0.76
CA ASP A 124 -4.05 -0.11 -1.64
C ASP A 124 -4.05 -0.54 -3.10
N TYR A 125 -3.04 -1.35 -3.50
CA TYR A 125 -3.03 -2.00 -4.81
C TYR A 125 -4.28 -2.87 -5.03
N LEU A 126 -4.62 -3.74 -4.09
CA LEU A 126 -5.84 -4.57 -4.17
C LEU A 126 -7.13 -3.73 -4.14
N SER A 127 -7.12 -2.62 -3.41
CA SER A 127 -8.24 -1.67 -3.39
C SER A 127 -8.42 -1.01 -4.76
N PHE A 128 -7.32 -0.59 -5.38
CA PHE A 128 -7.35 -0.06 -6.74
C PHE A 128 -7.94 -1.05 -7.74
N LEU A 129 -7.47 -2.30 -7.73
CA LEU A 129 -8.00 -3.33 -8.61
C LEU A 129 -9.51 -3.57 -8.36
N THR A 130 -9.92 -3.58 -7.10
CA THR A 130 -11.34 -3.74 -6.73
C THR A 130 -12.19 -2.57 -7.25
N LEU A 131 -11.75 -1.34 -7.05
CA LEU A 131 -12.43 -0.13 -7.55
C LEU A 131 -12.54 -0.11 -9.08
N ARG A 132 -11.48 -0.55 -9.77
CA ARG A 132 -11.48 -0.67 -11.24
C ARG A 132 -12.48 -1.71 -11.72
N LEU A 133 -12.50 -2.89 -11.10
CA LEU A 133 -13.46 -3.95 -11.43
C LEU A 133 -14.91 -3.49 -11.20
N GLU A 134 -15.18 -2.78 -10.10
CA GLU A 134 -16.51 -2.23 -9.81
C GLU A 134 -16.94 -1.15 -10.79
N SER A 135 -16.02 -0.30 -11.23
CA SER A 135 -16.32 0.81 -12.14
C SER A 135 -16.47 0.36 -13.58
N CYS A 136 -15.73 -0.65 -14.01
CA CYS A 136 -15.73 -1.17 -15.37
C CYS A 136 -15.70 -2.70 -15.37
N PRO A 137 -16.80 -3.39 -15.00
CA PRO A 137 -16.81 -4.85 -14.84
C PRO A 137 -16.47 -5.61 -16.13
N GLN A 138 -16.86 -5.06 -17.29
CA GLN A 138 -16.67 -5.71 -18.59
C GLN A 138 -15.24 -5.53 -19.14
N SER A 139 -14.57 -4.44 -18.78
CA SER A 139 -13.21 -4.12 -19.23
C SER A 139 -12.49 -3.33 -18.13
N PRO A 140 -12.00 -4.00 -17.07
CA PRO A 140 -11.34 -3.31 -15.96
C PRO A 140 -9.95 -2.75 -16.33
N ASP A 141 -9.41 -3.10 -17.52
CA ASP A 141 -8.16 -2.56 -18.08
C ASP A 141 -6.95 -2.71 -17.13
N PHE A 142 -6.85 -3.84 -16.44
CA PHE A 142 -5.75 -4.09 -15.50
C PHE A 142 -4.38 -4.14 -16.18
N ASP A 143 -4.35 -4.45 -17.47
CA ASP A 143 -3.17 -4.65 -18.28
C ASP A 143 -2.71 -3.42 -19.07
N ARG A 144 -3.39 -2.27 -18.92
CA ARG A 144 -3.00 -1.03 -19.61
C ARG A 144 -1.77 -0.35 -19.02
N GLN A 145 -1.44 -0.66 -17.78
CA GLN A 145 -0.29 -0.12 -17.04
C GLN A 145 0.40 -1.22 -16.25
N ASP A 146 1.66 -0.99 -15.93
CA ASP A 146 2.38 -1.78 -14.93
C ASP A 146 2.15 -1.22 -13.53
N TYR A 147 2.50 -2.02 -12.51
CA TYR A 147 2.31 -1.64 -11.12
C TYR A 147 3.58 -1.86 -10.31
N ILE A 148 3.88 -0.91 -9.43
CA ILE A 148 4.90 -1.06 -8.40
C ILE A 148 4.22 -0.88 -7.04
N VAL A 149 4.46 -1.82 -6.12
CA VAL A 149 4.10 -1.68 -4.73
C VAL A 149 5.38 -1.53 -3.93
N LEU A 150 5.52 -0.41 -3.23
CA LEU A 150 6.73 -0.09 -2.47
C LEU A 150 6.93 -1.04 -1.28
N ASN A 151 5.81 -1.53 -0.71
CA ASN A 151 5.79 -2.32 0.53
C ASN A 151 6.28 -1.54 1.77
N SER A 152 6.82 -0.36 1.57
CA SER A 152 7.17 0.66 2.54
C SER A 152 7.71 1.88 1.80
N VAL A 153 7.42 3.10 2.25
CA VAL A 153 8.02 4.33 1.69
C VAL A 153 9.56 4.33 1.73
N ALA A 154 10.16 3.59 2.66
CA ALA A 154 11.62 3.41 2.73
C ALA A 154 12.20 2.73 1.48
N ASN A 155 11.38 2.06 0.67
CA ASN A 155 11.81 1.41 -0.57
C ASN A 155 11.68 2.33 -1.81
N VAL A 156 11.33 3.61 -1.67
CA VAL A 156 11.32 4.56 -2.81
C VAL A 156 12.64 4.52 -3.59
N PRO A 157 13.84 4.54 -2.96
CA PRO A 157 15.09 4.48 -3.71
C PRO A 157 15.23 3.24 -4.62
N LYS A 158 14.67 2.11 -4.21
CA LYS A 158 14.67 0.87 -5.00
C LYS A 158 13.71 0.93 -6.19
N ALA A 159 12.64 1.72 -6.08
CA ALA A 159 11.67 1.91 -7.14
C ALA A 159 12.16 2.91 -8.22
N LEU A 160 13.11 3.79 -7.91
CA LEU A 160 13.56 4.80 -8.86
C LEU A 160 14.06 4.18 -10.16
N TYR A 161 14.97 3.21 -10.11
CA TYR A 161 15.52 2.60 -11.31
C TYR A 161 14.42 2.02 -12.25
N PRO A 162 13.50 1.15 -11.80
CA PRO A 162 12.44 0.65 -12.67
C PRO A 162 11.45 1.73 -13.13
N LEU A 163 11.21 2.78 -12.33
CA LEU A 163 10.33 3.90 -12.72
C LEU A 163 10.88 4.70 -13.90
N GLY A 164 12.18 4.74 -14.12
CA GLY A 164 12.81 5.38 -15.27
C GLY A 164 12.39 4.82 -16.64
N SER A 165 11.76 3.64 -16.67
CA SER A 165 11.25 3.02 -17.91
C SER A 165 9.87 3.55 -18.33
N TYR A 166 9.20 4.37 -17.50
CA TYR A 166 7.84 4.82 -17.76
C TYR A 166 7.78 6.33 -18.05
N GLU A 167 6.91 6.72 -18.96
CA GLU A 167 6.64 8.12 -19.30
C GLU A 167 5.71 8.77 -18.27
N ARG A 168 4.79 7.99 -17.72
CA ARG A 168 3.74 8.44 -16.78
C ARG A 168 3.77 7.61 -15.52
N ILE A 169 3.92 8.29 -14.40
CA ILE A 169 3.98 7.70 -13.07
C ILE A 169 2.81 8.26 -12.24
N HIS A 170 1.93 7.40 -11.76
CA HIS A 170 0.79 7.77 -10.93
C HIS A 170 0.99 7.21 -9.52
N CYS A 171 1.16 8.08 -8.53
CA CYS A 171 1.45 7.70 -7.15
C CYS A 171 0.17 7.68 -6.32
N PHE A 172 -0.16 6.52 -5.76
CA PHE A 172 -1.27 6.27 -4.85
C PHE A 172 -0.71 6.02 -3.45
N PHE A 173 -0.28 7.09 -2.77
CA PHE A 173 0.34 7.00 -1.45
C PHE A 173 -0.61 7.50 -0.37
N ASP A 174 -0.32 7.17 0.88
CA ASP A 174 -1.10 7.63 2.03
C ASP A 174 -1.15 9.16 2.08
N ASN A 175 -2.27 9.73 2.51
CA ASN A 175 -2.47 11.16 2.74
C ASN A 175 -1.82 11.59 4.07
N ASP A 176 -0.55 11.23 4.26
CA ASP A 176 0.24 11.61 5.41
C ASP A 176 1.62 12.18 5.00
N ARG A 177 2.40 12.56 5.98
CA ARG A 177 3.72 13.15 5.74
C ARG A 177 4.67 12.20 4.99
N ALA A 178 4.64 10.91 5.31
CA ALA A 178 5.53 9.93 4.70
C ALA A 178 5.20 9.72 3.21
N GLY A 179 3.90 9.64 2.86
CA GLY A 179 3.45 9.60 1.47
C GLY A 179 3.82 10.84 0.68
N MET A 180 3.67 12.04 1.28
CA MET A 180 4.10 13.29 0.63
C MET A 180 5.61 13.33 0.39
N GLU A 181 6.43 12.92 1.35
CA GLU A 181 7.88 12.86 1.21
C GLU A 181 8.29 11.85 0.13
N ALA A 182 7.60 10.71 0.02
CA ALA A 182 7.83 9.72 -1.02
C ALA A 182 7.57 10.27 -2.42
N ILE A 183 6.49 11.01 -2.62
CA ILE A 183 6.20 11.69 -3.91
C ILE A 183 7.30 12.70 -4.24
N GLN A 184 7.75 13.49 -3.26
CA GLN A 184 8.82 14.48 -3.48
C GLN A 184 10.14 13.82 -3.91
N GLN A 185 10.48 12.66 -3.36
CA GLN A 185 11.66 11.91 -3.79
C GLN A 185 11.54 11.46 -5.27
N ILE A 186 10.38 10.96 -5.70
CA ILE A 186 10.16 10.57 -7.10
C ILE A 186 10.20 11.79 -8.02
N ARG A 187 9.58 12.90 -7.62
CA ARG A 187 9.61 14.17 -8.39
C ARG A 187 11.03 14.69 -8.55
N LYS A 188 11.80 14.70 -7.49
CA LYS A 188 13.20 15.16 -7.53
C LYS A 188 14.01 14.44 -8.60
N GLU A 189 13.72 13.17 -8.84
CA GLU A 189 14.41 12.35 -9.85
C GLU A 189 13.85 12.57 -11.26
N TYR A 190 12.54 12.73 -11.42
CA TYR A 190 11.89 12.57 -12.73
C TYR A 190 11.04 13.74 -13.20
N ASP A 191 10.77 14.77 -12.40
CA ASP A 191 9.80 15.84 -12.75
C ASP A 191 10.14 16.56 -14.06
N ALA A 192 11.44 16.69 -14.38
CA ALA A 192 11.90 17.30 -15.63
C ALA A 192 11.74 16.39 -16.88
N THR A 193 11.50 15.09 -16.70
CA THR A 193 11.58 14.10 -17.79
C THR A 193 10.35 13.20 -17.90
N ARG A 194 9.49 13.15 -16.89
CA ARG A 194 8.33 12.27 -16.79
C ARG A 194 7.11 13.00 -16.29
N TYR A 195 5.93 12.53 -16.66
CA TYR A 195 4.68 13.01 -16.07
C TYR A 195 4.42 12.30 -14.74
N ILE A 196 4.48 13.04 -13.64
CA ILE A 196 4.23 12.49 -12.30
C ILE A 196 2.93 13.05 -11.76
N ARG A 197 1.97 12.16 -11.51
CA ARG A 197 0.68 12.51 -10.93
C ARG A 197 0.60 12.02 -9.50
N ASP A 198 0.27 12.92 -8.60
CA ASP A 198 -0.24 12.58 -7.27
C ASP A 198 -1.71 12.16 -7.40
N ALA A 199 -1.97 10.87 -7.24
CA ALA A 199 -3.31 10.30 -7.32
C ALA A 199 -4.02 10.28 -5.96
N SER A 200 -3.38 10.67 -4.87
CA SER A 200 -3.97 10.71 -3.51
C SER A 200 -5.15 11.69 -3.43
N GLN A 201 -5.20 12.67 -4.32
CA GLN A 201 -6.30 13.61 -4.45
C GLN A 201 -7.65 12.92 -4.76
N ILE A 202 -7.64 11.71 -5.36
CA ILE A 202 -8.86 10.92 -5.66
C ILE A 202 -9.56 10.48 -4.38
N TYR A 203 -8.79 10.30 -3.31
CA TYR A 203 -9.27 9.89 -1.98
C TYR A 203 -8.92 10.91 -0.90
N SER A 204 -8.92 12.19 -1.26
CA SER A 204 -8.79 13.28 -0.29
C SER A 204 -9.86 13.15 0.79
N GLY A 205 -9.50 13.29 2.07
CA GLY A 205 -10.40 13.05 3.21
C GLY A 205 -10.46 11.59 3.69
N CYS A 206 -9.67 10.70 3.08
CA CYS A 206 -9.34 9.36 3.59
C CYS A 206 -7.83 9.27 3.77
N LYS A 207 -7.38 8.46 4.72
CA LYS A 207 -5.95 8.26 4.95
C LYS A 207 -5.28 7.60 3.76
N ASP A 208 -5.88 6.52 3.25
CA ASP A 208 -5.36 5.68 2.20
C ASP A 208 -6.48 5.25 1.21
N LEU A 209 -6.10 4.59 0.12
CA LEU A 209 -7.04 4.13 -0.88
C LEU A 209 -7.96 3.01 -0.38
N ASN A 210 -7.50 2.21 0.58
CA ASN A 210 -8.32 1.16 1.17
C ASN A 210 -9.42 1.74 2.08
N GLU A 211 -9.13 2.78 2.86
CA GLU A 211 -10.15 3.50 3.63
C GLU A 211 -11.21 4.12 2.71
N TYR A 212 -10.78 4.71 1.60
CA TYR A 212 -11.71 5.24 0.59
C TYR A 212 -12.63 4.15 0.01
N LEU A 213 -12.09 2.98 -0.32
CA LEU A 213 -12.89 1.85 -0.78
C LEU A 213 -13.93 1.43 0.26
N GLN A 214 -13.53 1.31 1.53
CA GLN A 214 -14.43 0.93 2.62
C GLN A 214 -15.55 1.95 2.81
N LYS A 215 -15.23 3.25 2.77
CA LYS A 215 -16.21 4.34 2.85
C LYS A 215 -17.21 4.27 1.70
N ARG A 216 -16.75 4.11 0.46
CA ARG A 216 -17.66 3.96 -0.69
C ARG A 216 -18.61 2.78 -0.55
N ILE A 217 -18.16 1.66 0.01
CA ILE A 217 -19.02 0.49 0.25
C ILE A 217 -20.05 0.79 1.33
N ALA A 218 -19.68 1.48 2.39
CA ALA A 218 -20.59 1.89 3.46
C ALA A 218 -21.68 2.83 2.93
N ASP A 219 -21.29 3.88 2.19
CA ASP A 219 -22.20 4.86 1.60
C ASP A 219 -23.24 4.19 0.66
N ARG A 220 -22.79 3.24 -0.17
CA ARG A 220 -23.72 2.48 -1.04
C ARG A 220 -24.71 1.63 -0.26
N LYS A 221 -24.28 1.00 0.83
CA LYS A 221 -25.18 0.22 1.70
C LYS A 221 -26.24 1.09 2.35
N GLU A 222 -25.87 2.26 2.85
CA GLU A 222 -26.80 3.22 3.45
C GLU A 222 -27.82 3.74 2.42
N GLN A 223 -27.35 4.08 1.22
CA GLN A 223 -28.23 4.50 0.13
C GLN A 223 -29.24 3.40 -0.24
N ALA A 224 -28.77 2.15 -0.38
CA ALA A 224 -29.65 1.02 -0.70
C ALA A 224 -30.69 0.76 0.40
N GLN A 225 -30.31 0.87 1.67
CA GLN A 225 -31.23 0.75 2.80
C GLN A 225 -32.27 1.88 2.83
N SER A 226 -31.87 3.11 2.55
CA SER A 226 -32.73 4.27 2.50
C SER A 226 -33.80 4.16 1.39
N VAL A 227 -33.36 3.68 0.20
CA VAL A 227 -34.30 3.42 -0.91
C VAL A 227 -35.30 2.32 -0.55
N LYS A 228 -34.83 1.22 0.06
CA LYS A 228 -35.70 0.13 0.49
C LYS A 228 -36.76 0.62 1.50
N LYS A 229 -36.36 1.38 2.52
CA LYS A 229 -37.29 1.95 3.50
C LYS A 229 -38.35 2.86 2.86
N ARG A 230 -37.98 3.70 1.89
CA ARG A 230 -38.91 4.56 1.14
C ARG A 230 -39.94 3.74 0.37
N ASN A 231 -39.50 2.70 -0.31
CA ASN A 231 -40.41 1.82 -1.08
C ASN A 231 -41.38 1.06 -0.18
N ASP A 232 -40.91 0.55 0.97
CA ASP A 232 -41.74 -0.13 1.96
C ASP A 232 -42.80 0.81 2.57
N THR A 233 -42.48 2.09 2.74
CA THR A 233 -43.42 3.11 3.24
C THR A 233 -44.48 3.48 2.19
N LEU A 234 -44.09 3.53 0.92
CA LEU A 234 -45.02 3.81 -0.19
C LEU A 234 -46.00 2.65 -0.43
N SER A 235 -45.53 1.40 -0.29
CA SER A 235 -46.38 0.21 -0.45
C SER A 235 -47.41 0.02 0.66
N LYS A 236 -47.19 0.61 1.84
CA LYS A 236 -48.09 0.55 3.00
C LYS A 236 -49.13 1.66 3.04
N LYS A 237 -49.19 2.61 2.07
CA LYS A 237 -50.28 3.59 2.00
C LYS A 237 -51.56 2.86 1.67
N PRO A 238 -52.64 2.99 2.47
CA PRO A 238 -53.92 2.36 2.21
C PRO A 238 -54.44 2.84 0.86
N LYS A 239 -54.89 1.91 0.01
CA LYS A 239 -55.64 2.24 -1.21
C LYS A 239 -56.89 3.00 -0.75
N GLY A 240 -56.89 4.29 -1.03
CA GLY A 240 -58.02 5.15 -0.66
C GLY A 240 -59.31 4.53 -1.16
N PHE A 241 -60.33 4.50 -0.29
CA PHE A 241 -61.70 4.18 -0.60
C PHE A 241 -62.12 5.01 -1.83
N ARG A 242 -62.48 4.35 -2.94
CA ARG A 242 -63.30 4.94 -3.98
C ARG A 242 -64.76 4.80 -3.52
N LEU A 243 -65.43 5.90 -3.21
CA LEU A 243 -66.89 6.03 -3.19
C LEU A 243 -67.39 6.02 -4.62
#